data_895d69c59b76d72339eefd8bc296980a
#
_entry.id   895d69c59b76d72339eefd8bc296980a
#
_cell.length_a   1.000
_cell.length_b   1.000
_cell.length_c   1.000
_cell.angle_alpha   90.00
_cell.angle_beta   90.00
_cell.angle_gamma   90.00
#
_symmetry.space_group_name_H-M   'P 1'
#
loop_
_entity.id
_entity.type
_entity.pdbx_description
1 polymer ?
#
loop_
_entity_poly.entity_id
_entity_poly.type
_entity_poly.pdbx_seq_one_letter_code
_entity_poly.pdbx_strand_id
1 'polypeptide(L)'
;HAAYCPWVMHMKKQFFVRAAASAAVLILLSPLLAGAAAAVQPDVSRNGSGASADASAGVLRAESLRLSAKSAVLLDASTGRVLYASHAEDKSLIASTTKIMTALVICEAGDLDRTVVIPPEAVGIEGSSMYLKAGEVLSVHELLYGLMLRSGNDAAVALALADSGSISVFAMRMNEKAAVLGLKNTHYANP
;
A
#
# COMPACT_ATOMS: atom_id res chain seq x y z
N HIS A 1 -20.67 10.65 -4.24
CA HIS A 1 -19.59 11.52 -3.72
C HIS A 1 -18.80 10.69 -2.70
N ALA A 2 -17.74 9.99 -3.15
CA ALA A 2 -16.82 9.32 -2.24
C ALA A 2 -15.99 10.39 -1.52
N ALA A 3 -16.22 10.57 -0.23
CA ALA A 3 -15.38 11.38 0.64
C ALA A 3 -14.03 10.66 0.76
N TYR A 4 -13.02 11.15 0.07
CA TYR A 4 -11.67 10.62 0.17
C TYR A 4 -11.05 10.96 1.53
N CYS A 5 -10.47 9.97 2.20
CA CYS A 5 -9.67 10.17 3.40
C CYS A 5 -8.67 11.30 3.16
N PRO A 6 -8.56 12.32 4.05
CA PRO A 6 -7.70 13.50 3.86
C PRO A 6 -6.23 13.15 3.54
N TRP A 7 -5.75 12.04 4.04
CA TRP A 7 -4.43 11.50 3.78
C TRP A 7 -4.23 11.08 2.31
N VAL A 8 -5.23 10.45 1.72
CA VAL A 8 -5.22 10.04 0.30
C VAL A 8 -5.29 11.26 -0.61
N MET A 9 -6.00 12.31 -0.18
CA MET A 9 -6.09 13.58 -0.92
C MET A 9 -4.77 14.36 -0.90
N HIS A 10 -4.04 14.31 0.22
CA HIS A 10 -2.72 14.96 0.31
C HIS A 10 -1.69 14.29 -0.59
N MET A 11 -1.68 12.97 -0.66
CA MET A 11 -0.84 12.22 -1.60
C MET A 11 -1.21 12.48 -3.06
N LYS A 12 -2.50 12.51 -3.43
CA LYS A 12 -2.92 12.83 -4.80
C LYS A 12 -2.59 14.27 -5.21
N LYS A 13 -2.76 15.26 -4.33
CA LYS A 13 -2.36 16.66 -4.59
C LYS A 13 -0.86 16.80 -4.86
N GLN A 14 -0.03 16.15 -4.06
CA GLN A 14 1.41 16.15 -4.25
C GLN A 14 1.81 15.51 -5.59
N PHE A 15 1.12 14.45 -6.00
CA PHE A 15 1.38 13.77 -7.28
C PHE A 15 0.96 14.62 -8.49
N PHE A 16 -0.21 15.28 -8.43
CA PHE A 16 -0.72 16.15 -9.51
C PHE A 16 0.09 17.43 -9.66
N VAL A 17 0.51 18.05 -8.56
CA VAL A 17 1.34 19.27 -8.60
C VAL A 17 2.72 18.98 -9.18
N ARG A 18 3.31 17.82 -8.88
CA ARG A 18 4.60 17.40 -9.46
C ARG A 18 4.49 17.01 -10.94
N ALA A 19 3.41 16.36 -11.35
CA ALA A 19 3.16 16.02 -12.75
C ALA A 19 2.91 17.29 -13.60
N ALA A 20 2.16 18.26 -13.07
CA ALA A 20 1.89 19.54 -13.76
C ALA A 20 3.15 20.42 -13.88
N ALA A 21 4.00 20.44 -12.85
CA ALA A 21 5.27 21.18 -12.90
C ALA A 21 6.26 20.59 -13.91
N SER A 22 6.32 19.25 -14.03
CA SER A 22 7.18 18.57 -15.00
C SER A 22 6.70 18.77 -16.44
N ALA A 23 5.39 18.80 -16.69
CA ALA A 23 4.83 19.07 -18.02
C ALA A 23 5.05 20.52 -18.45
N ALA A 24 4.96 21.49 -17.53
CA ALA A 24 5.19 22.91 -17.82
C ALA A 24 6.66 23.19 -18.19
N VAL A 25 7.62 22.50 -17.57
CA VAL A 25 9.06 22.64 -17.90
C VAL A 25 9.37 22.06 -19.27
N LEU A 26 8.71 20.97 -19.70
CA LEU A 26 8.90 20.40 -21.03
C LEU A 26 8.35 21.30 -22.16
N ILE A 27 7.27 22.04 -21.90
CA ILE A 27 6.65 22.93 -22.90
C ILE A 27 7.46 24.23 -23.09
N LEU A 28 8.18 24.68 -22.06
CA LEU A 28 8.99 25.90 -22.15
C LEU A 28 10.39 25.68 -22.75
N LEU A 29 10.85 24.42 -22.88
CA LEU A 29 12.17 24.09 -23.47
C LEU A 29 12.11 23.65 -24.94
N SER A 30 10.93 23.52 -25.54
CA SER A 30 10.77 23.05 -26.93
C SER A 30 11.06 24.02 -28.04
N PRO A 31 11.17 25.36 -27.90
CA PRO A 31 11.49 26.21 -29.03
C PRO A 31 12.98 26.48 -29.28
N LEU A 32 13.90 25.90 -28.50
CA LEU A 32 15.34 26.23 -28.63
C LEU A 32 16.19 25.18 -29.36
N LEU A 33 15.58 24.09 -29.88
CA LEU A 33 16.31 22.97 -30.52
C LEU A 33 15.94 22.73 -31.99
N ALA A 34 15.39 23.74 -32.67
CA ALA A 34 15.16 23.70 -34.12
C ALA A 34 16.29 24.43 -34.87
N GLY A 35 17.43 23.79 -35.00
CA GLY A 35 18.52 24.34 -35.81
C GLY A 35 19.81 23.58 -35.65
N ALA A 36 19.96 22.49 -36.38
CA ALA A 36 21.18 21.93 -37.00
C ALA A 36 21.03 20.42 -37.25
N ALA A 37 20.41 20.06 -38.36
CA ALA A 37 20.55 18.72 -38.93
C ALA A 37 21.70 18.74 -39.93
N ALA A 38 22.87 18.26 -39.54
CA ALA A 38 23.92 17.88 -40.45
C ALA A 38 24.12 16.37 -40.33
N ALA A 39 23.86 15.68 -41.44
CA ALA A 39 24.01 14.25 -41.57
C ALA A 39 25.47 13.84 -41.48
N VAL A 40 25.77 12.94 -40.54
CA VAL A 40 26.97 12.11 -40.59
C VAL A 40 26.52 10.67 -40.39
N GLN A 41 26.64 9.88 -41.46
CA GLN A 41 26.52 8.42 -41.36
C GLN A 41 27.83 7.85 -40.79
N PRO A 42 27.81 6.95 -39.82
CA PRO A 42 28.95 6.09 -39.56
C PRO A 42 28.77 4.73 -40.23
N ASP A 43 29.83 4.37 -40.83
CA ASP A 43 30.19 3.10 -41.48
C ASP A 43 29.97 1.90 -40.60
N VAL A 44 29.38 0.83 -41.19
CA VAL A 44 29.15 -0.45 -40.55
C VAL A 44 30.38 -1.34 -40.80
N SER A 45 31.20 -1.50 -39.78
CA SER A 45 32.12 -2.63 -39.73
C SER A 45 31.79 -3.55 -38.57
N ARG A 46 31.41 -4.79 -38.93
CA ARG A 46 31.19 -5.92 -38.04
C ARG A 46 32.49 -6.31 -37.34
N ASN A 47 32.45 -6.54 -36.04
CA ASN A 47 32.94 -7.79 -35.46
C ASN A 47 32.54 -7.93 -33.97
N GLY A 48 31.84 -9.00 -33.70
CA GLY A 48 32.20 -9.97 -32.69
C GLY A 48 31.73 -9.80 -31.27
N SER A 49 30.98 -10.82 -30.87
CA SER A 49 30.74 -11.33 -29.52
C SER A 49 29.72 -10.62 -28.67
N GLY A 50 28.64 -11.36 -28.43
CA GLY A 50 27.52 -11.06 -27.59
C GLY A 50 27.94 -10.68 -26.15
N ALA A 51 27.42 -9.54 -25.75
CA ALA A 51 27.15 -9.26 -24.36
C ALA A 51 25.66 -8.91 -24.31
N SER A 52 24.86 -9.91 -23.95
CA SER A 52 23.52 -9.65 -23.45
C SER A 52 23.69 -8.68 -22.29
N ALA A 53 23.25 -7.44 -22.48
CA ALA A 53 23.15 -6.46 -21.41
C ALA A 53 22.15 -7.01 -20.40
N ASP A 54 22.70 -7.64 -19.37
CA ASP A 54 21.98 -8.16 -18.23
C ASP A 54 21.37 -6.96 -17.48
N ALA A 55 20.05 -6.81 -17.59
CA ALA A 55 19.27 -5.79 -16.87
C ALA A 55 19.21 -6.04 -15.34
N SER A 56 20.09 -6.92 -14.82
CA SER A 56 20.21 -7.28 -13.40
C SER A 56 21.20 -6.44 -12.60
N ALA A 57 21.82 -5.41 -13.19
CA ALA A 57 22.77 -4.54 -12.51
C ALA A 57 22.06 -3.52 -11.62
N GLY A 58 21.68 -3.91 -10.41
CA GLY A 58 21.12 -2.99 -9.41
C GLY A 58 20.40 -3.63 -8.24
N VAL A 59 20.13 -4.92 -8.27
CA VAL A 59 19.64 -5.63 -7.09
C VAL A 59 20.86 -5.97 -6.24
N LEU A 60 20.96 -5.34 -5.05
CA LEU A 60 21.94 -5.77 -4.05
C LEU A 60 21.76 -7.28 -3.85
N ARG A 61 22.79 -8.08 -4.15
CA ARG A 61 22.72 -9.52 -3.95
C ARG A 61 22.35 -9.81 -2.50
N ALA A 62 21.27 -10.55 -2.33
CA ALA A 62 20.66 -10.90 -1.04
C ALA A 62 21.61 -11.62 -0.07
N GLU A 63 22.76 -12.08 -0.54
CA GLU A 63 23.72 -12.89 0.20
C GLU A 63 24.41 -12.18 1.36
N SER A 64 24.33 -10.84 1.46
CA SER A 64 25.01 -10.06 2.52
C SER A 64 24.10 -9.66 3.69
N LEU A 65 22.77 -9.71 3.55
CA LEU A 65 21.84 -9.30 4.59
C LEU A 65 21.28 -10.52 5.33
N ARG A 66 21.70 -10.70 6.60
CA ARG A 66 21.11 -11.71 7.48
C ARG A 66 19.92 -11.09 8.21
N LEU A 67 18.71 -11.45 7.77
CA LEU A 67 17.46 -11.05 8.41
C LEU A 67 16.88 -12.23 9.20
N SER A 68 16.30 -11.95 10.36
CA SER A 68 15.54 -12.95 11.13
C SER A 68 14.13 -13.18 10.59
N ALA A 69 13.66 -12.32 9.69
CA ALA A 69 12.36 -12.44 9.03
C ALA A 69 12.36 -13.61 8.04
N LYS A 70 11.23 -14.36 7.98
CA LYS A 70 11.04 -15.42 6.98
C LYS A 70 10.98 -14.86 5.56
N SER A 71 10.32 -13.74 5.38
CA SER A 71 10.18 -13.04 4.11
C SER A 71 10.45 -11.56 4.31
N ALA A 72 11.06 -10.92 3.32
CA ALA A 72 11.33 -9.49 3.36
C ALA A 72 11.33 -8.90 1.96
N VAL A 73 10.85 -7.66 1.83
CA VAL A 73 10.92 -6.88 0.62
C VAL A 73 11.22 -5.43 0.96
N LEU A 74 12.07 -4.79 0.18
CA LEU A 74 12.35 -3.35 0.25
C LEU A 74 12.02 -2.73 -1.09
N LEU A 75 11.18 -1.71 -1.10
CA LEU A 75 10.73 -1.00 -2.28
C LEU A 75 11.15 0.47 -2.22
N ASP A 76 11.50 1.01 -3.36
CA ASP A 76 11.52 2.45 -3.57
C ASP A 76 10.07 2.94 -3.70
N ALA A 77 9.61 3.75 -2.75
CA ALA A 77 8.22 4.20 -2.69
C ALA A 77 7.82 5.14 -3.84
N SER A 78 8.78 5.78 -4.49
CA SER A 78 8.53 6.71 -5.60
C SER A 78 8.39 6.01 -6.95
N THR A 79 9.13 4.92 -7.15
CA THR A 79 9.21 4.20 -8.42
C THR A 79 8.54 2.82 -8.39
N GLY A 80 8.27 2.28 -7.20
CA GLY A 80 7.82 0.90 -7.02
C GLY A 80 8.92 -0.15 -7.27
N ARG A 81 10.18 0.28 -7.50
CA ARG A 81 11.27 -0.63 -7.79
C ARG A 81 11.65 -1.45 -6.56
N VAL A 82 11.76 -2.77 -6.72
CA VAL A 82 12.27 -3.65 -5.68
C VAL A 82 13.78 -3.45 -5.53
N LEU A 83 14.22 -3.05 -4.34
CA LEU A 83 15.63 -2.85 -3.98
C LEU A 83 16.23 -4.10 -3.32
N TYR A 84 15.40 -4.85 -2.59
CA TYR A 84 15.77 -6.10 -1.93
C TYR A 84 14.55 -7.01 -1.84
N ALA A 85 14.74 -8.31 -2.02
CA ALA A 85 13.71 -9.32 -1.84
C ALA A 85 14.33 -10.61 -1.30
N SER A 86 13.67 -11.20 -0.30
CA SER A 86 13.99 -12.50 0.27
C SER A 86 12.68 -13.21 0.55
N HIS A 87 12.45 -14.37 -0.08
CA HIS A 87 11.21 -15.12 0.06
C HIS A 87 9.94 -14.27 -0.08
N ALA A 88 9.99 -13.22 -0.94
CA ALA A 88 8.95 -12.21 -1.05
C ALA A 88 7.66 -12.76 -1.69
N GLU A 89 7.77 -13.83 -2.48
CA GLU A 89 6.66 -14.48 -3.15
C GLU A 89 6.09 -15.67 -2.37
N ASP A 90 6.70 -16.03 -1.23
CA ASP A 90 6.27 -17.16 -0.42
C ASP A 90 4.96 -16.83 0.30
N LYS A 91 3.99 -17.75 0.21
CA LYS A 91 2.74 -17.63 0.95
C LYS A 91 2.98 -17.80 2.44
N SER A 92 2.59 -16.81 3.21
CA SER A 92 2.77 -16.80 4.67
C SER A 92 1.56 -16.22 5.38
N LEU A 93 1.35 -16.63 6.63
CA LEU A 93 0.44 -15.94 7.52
C LEU A 93 1.05 -14.59 7.88
N ILE A 94 0.32 -13.52 7.61
CA ILE A 94 0.81 -12.15 7.71
C ILE A 94 0.57 -11.51 9.08
N ALA A 95 -0.07 -12.24 10.00
CA ALA A 95 -0.40 -11.77 11.35
C ALA A 95 -1.02 -10.35 11.32
N SER A 96 -0.61 -9.47 12.22
CA SER A 96 -1.19 -8.13 12.37
C SER A 96 -0.95 -7.17 11.19
N THR A 97 -0.18 -7.53 10.17
CA THR A 97 -0.13 -6.73 8.94
C THR A 97 -1.46 -6.77 8.18
N THR A 98 -2.35 -7.73 8.49
CA THR A 98 -3.77 -7.76 8.06
C THR A 98 -4.47 -6.42 8.33
N LYS A 99 -4.18 -5.78 9.47
CA LYS A 99 -4.80 -4.53 9.91
C LYS A 99 -4.54 -3.33 8.99
N ILE A 100 -3.53 -3.41 8.13
CA ILE A 100 -3.30 -2.42 7.08
C ILE A 100 -4.46 -2.44 6.07
N MET A 101 -4.92 -3.64 5.67
CA MET A 101 -6.07 -3.77 4.79
C MET A 101 -7.36 -3.35 5.49
N THR A 102 -7.53 -3.72 6.75
CA THR A 102 -8.67 -3.29 7.57
C THR A 102 -8.75 -1.76 7.61
N ALA A 103 -7.64 -1.09 7.96
CA ALA A 103 -7.58 0.37 7.99
C ALA A 103 -7.86 0.99 6.62
N LEU A 104 -7.33 0.42 5.54
CA LEU A 104 -7.54 0.89 4.18
C LEU A 104 -9.03 0.86 3.80
N VAL A 105 -9.72 -0.26 4.04
CA VAL A 105 -11.15 -0.42 3.74
C VAL A 105 -11.99 0.57 4.53
N ILE A 106 -11.70 0.75 5.83
CA ILE A 106 -12.41 1.71 6.69
C ILE A 106 -12.14 3.16 6.25
N CYS A 107 -10.91 3.52 5.94
CA CYS A 107 -10.58 4.86 5.46
C CYS A 107 -11.26 5.19 4.12
N GLU A 108 -11.42 4.21 3.25
CA GLU A 108 -12.11 4.40 1.97
C GLU A 108 -13.63 4.50 2.12
N ALA A 109 -14.20 3.88 3.15
CA ALA A 109 -15.62 4.05 3.48
C ALA A 109 -15.95 5.49 3.89
N GLY A 110 -14.97 6.23 4.42
CA GLY A 110 -15.12 7.63 4.84
C GLY A 110 -15.80 7.79 6.20
N ASP A 111 -16.21 9.03 6.50
CA ASP A 111 -16.88 9.41 7.75
C ASP A 111 -16.14 8.91 9.01
N LEU A 112 -14.87 9.29 9.11
CA LEU A 112 -14.00 8.86 10.20
C LEU A 112 -14.38 9.48 11.56
N ASP A 113 -15.13 10.56 11.56
CA ASP A 113 -15.60 11.24 12.77
C ASP A 113 -16.92 10.66 13.31
N ARG A 114 -17.59 9.76 12.55
CA ARG A 114 -18.79 9.08 13.05
C ARG A 114 -18.48 8.28 14.29
N THR A 115 -19.41 8.26 15.22
CA THR A 115 -19.29 7.48 16.46
C THR A 115 -19.77 6.05 16.25
N VAL A 116 -19.12 5.15 16.97
CA VAL A 116 -19.42 3.72 17.04
C VAL A 116 -19.70 3.37 18.49
N VAL A 117 -20.86 2.77 18.76
CA VAL A 117 -21.13 2.13 20.05
C VAL A 117 -20.51 0.73 20.01
N ILE A 118 -19.59 0.46 20.93
CA ILE A 118 -18.85 -0.80 20.94
C ILE A 118 -19.80 -1.97 21.24
N PRO A 119 -19.97 -2.92 20.30
CA PRO A 119 -20.83 -4.06 20.53
C PRO A 119 -20.17 -5.09 21.45
N PRO A 120 -20.94 -5.91 22.18
CA PRO A 120 -20.40 -6.95 23.06
C PRO A 120 -19.47 -7.94 22.36
N GLU A 121 -19.72 -8.20 21.07
CA GLU A 121 -18.91 -9.09 20.22
C GLU A 121 -17.48 -8.61 19.99
N ALA A 122 -17.23 -7.31 20.17
CA ALA A 122 -15.89 -6.74 20.07
C ALA A 122 -15.12 -6.75 21.40
N VAL A 123 -15.72 -7.21 22.49
CA VAL A 123 -15.11 -7.21 23.84
C VAL A 123 -14.47 -8.56 24.15
N GLY A 124 -13.30 -8.54 24.80
CA GLY A 124 -12.61 -9.75 25.23
C GLY A 124 -11.98 -10.56 24.11
N ILE A 125 -11.72 -9.93 22.98
CA ILE A 125 -11.03 -10.57 21.84
C ILE A 125 -9.60 -10.90 22.25
N GLU A 126 -9.20 -12.14 21.99
CA GLU A 126 -7.86 -12.65 22.31
C GLU A 126 -6.76 -11.86 21.54
N GLY A 127 -5.62 -11.70 22.20
CA GLY A 127 -4.43 -11.05 21.64
C GLY A 127 -4.30 -9.58 22.02
N SER A 128 -3.68 -8.79 21.15
CA SER A 128 -3.49 -7.36 21.39
C SER A 128 -4.83 -6.62 21.43
N SER A 129 -5.01 -5.73 22.39
CA SER A 129 -6.31 -5.11 22.68
C SER A 129 -6.16 -3.64 23.10
N MET A 130 -7.18 -2.84 22.82
CA MET A 130 -7.43 -1.54 23.44
C MET A 130 -8.16 -1.65 24.78
N TYR A 131 -8.66 -2.84 25.12
CA TYR A 131 -9.51 -3.11 26.27
C TYR A 131 -10.86 -2.38 26.21
N LEU A 132 -11.48 -2.42 25.03
CA LEU A 132 -12.80 -1.83 24.80
C LEU A 132 -13.87 -2.42 25.72
N LYS A 133 -14.86 -1.61 26.06
CA LYS A 133 -16.01 -2.01 26.88
C LYS A 133 -17.29 -1.95 26.06
N ALA A 134 -18.17 -2.92 26.25
CA ALA A 134 -19.48 -2.91 25.62
C ALA A 134 -20.26 -1.63 25.98
N GLY A 135 -20.86 -0.99 24.98
CA GLY A 135 -21.58 0.28 25.14
C GLY A 135 -20.69 1.53 25.20
N GLU A 136 -19.36 1.39 25.21
CA GLU A 136 -18.45 2.52 25.06
C GLU A 136 -18.67 3.18 23.69
N VAL A 137 -18.54 4.49 23.62
CA VAL A 137 -18.74 5.26 22.38
C VAL A 137 -17.43 5.90 21.97
N LEU A 138 -16.93 5.51 20.81
CA LEU A 138 -15.68 6.02 20.24
C LEU A 138 -15.91 6.42 18.77
N SER A 139 -15.11 7.36 18.27
CA SER A 139 -15.09 7.66 16.85
C SER A 139 -14.37 6.53 16.06
N VAL A 140 -14.69 6.41 14.77
CA VAL A 140 -13.95 5.54 13.86
C VAL A 140 -12.46 5.90 13.87
N HIS A 141 -12.14 7.19 13.98
CA HIS A 141 -10.76 7.68 14.05
C HIS A 141 -10.02 7.15 15.29
N GLU A 142 -10.62 7.19 16.47
CA GLU A 142 -10.04 6.65 17.72
C GLU A 142 -9.83 5.14 17.62
N LEU A 143 -10.80 4.42 17.04
CA LEU A 143 -10.66 2.99 16.79
C LEU A 143 -9.53 2.66 15.80
N LEU A 144 -9.35 3.47 14.74
CA LEU A 144 -8.23 3.33 13.81
C LEU A 144 -6.88 3.57 14.48
N TYR A 145 -6.78 4.54 15.39
CA TYR A 145 -5.56 4.71 16.20
C TYR A 145 -5.26 3.48 17.05
N GLY A 146 -6.27 2.93 17.70
CA GLY A 146 -6.11 1.71 18.47
C GLY A 146 -5.75 0.50 17.62
N LEU A 147 -6.38 0.38 16.46
CA LEU A 147 -6.06 -0.65 15.47
C LEU A 147 -4.57 -0.60 15.07
N MET A 148 -4.08 0.58 14.69
CA MET A 148 -2.74 0.73 14.12
C MET A 148 -1.64 0.84 15.18
N LEU A 149 -1.86 1.55 16.28
CA LEU A 149 -0.82 1.80 17.29
C LEU A 149 -0.75 0.72 18.38
N ARG A 150 -1.89 0.09 18.71
CA ARG A 150 -1.98 -0.98 19.71
C ARG A 150 -2.15 -2.35 19.08
N SER A 151 -2.34 -2.41 17.76
CA SER A 151 -2.68 -3.63 17.06
C SER A 151 -3.95 -4.30 17.63
N GLY A 152 -4.93 -3.49 18.09
CA GLY A 152 -6.12 -3.93 18.81
C GLY A 152 -7.00 -4.85 17.96
N ASN A 153 -7.16 -6.10 18.38
CA ASN A 153 -8.07 -7.05 17.73
C ASN A 153 -9.54 -6.66 18.00
N ASP A 154 -9.81 -6.15 19.20
CA ASP A 154 -11.10 -5.59 19.57
C ASP A 154 -11.50 -4.38 18.71
N ALA A 155 -10.55 -3.49 18.42
CA ALA A 155 -10.76 -2.39 17.49
C ALA A 155 -11.05 -2.87 16.06
N ALA A 156 -10.34 -3.90 15.59
CA ALA A 156 -10.58 -4.50 14.28
C ALA A 156 -12.02 -5.05 14.17
N VAL A 157 -12.45 -5.81 15.17
CA VAL A 157 -13.81 -6.36 15.23
C VAL A 157 -14.86 -5.25 15.32
N ALA A 158 -14.66 -4.25 16.19
CA ALA A 158 -15.59 -3.12 16.34
C ALA A 158 -15.76 -2.35 15.03
N LEU A 159 -14.66 -2.04 14.33
CA LEU A 159 -14.67 -1.36 13.04
C LEU A 159 -15.38 -2.19 11.97
N ALA A 160 -15.08 -3.49 11.88
CA ALA A 160 -15.71 -4.39 10.90
C ALA A 160 -17.22 -4.51 11.10
N LEU A 161 -17.66 -4.66 12.35
CA LEU A 161 -19.10 -4.72 12.68
C LEU A 161 -19.79 -3.39 12.42
N ALA A 162 -19.17 -2.27 12.77
CA ALA A 162 -19.72 -0.94 12.54
C ALA A 162 -19.83 -0.57 11.04
N ASP A 163 -18.93 -1.11 10.20
CA ASP A 163 -18.90 -0.83 8.77
C ASP A 163 -19.82 -1.77 7.97
N SER A 164 -19.79 -3.06 8.28
CA SER A 164 -20.39 -4.11 7.44
C SER A 164 -21.44 -4.96 8.15
N GLY A 165 -21.69 -4.74 9.43
CA GLY A 165 -22.64 -5.50 10.24
C GLY A 165 -22.20 -6.93 10.59
N SER A 166 -21.19 -7.48 9.90
CA SER A 166 -20.61 -8.79 10.22
C SER A 166 -19.15 -8.91 9.79
N ILE A 167 -18.40 -9.78 10.49
CA ILE A 167 -16.99 -10.07 10.17
C ILE A 167 -16.86 -10.69 8.77
N SER A 168 -17.77 -11.58 8.39
CA SER A 168 -17.73 -12.25 7.08
C SER A 168 -17.96 -11.28 5.93
N VAL A 169 -18.90 -10.36 6.06
CA VAL A 169 -19.16 -9.32 5.03
C VAL A 169 -17.97 -8.37 4.96
N PHE A 170 -17.37 -7.99 6.08
CA PHE A 170 -16.18 -7.17 6.08
C PHE A 170 -14.98 -7.89 5.41
N ALA A 171 -14.76 -9.18 5.70
CA ALA A 171 -13.73 -9.97 5.05
C ALA A 171 -13.94 -10.08 3.53
N MET A 172 -15.19 -10.17 3.06
CA MET A 172 -15.48 -10.09 1.62
C MET A 172 -15.01 -8.76 1.02
N ARG A 173 -15.30 -7.63 1.66
CA ARG A 173 -14.83 -6.30 1.23
C ARG A 173 -13.30 -6.20 1.20
N MET A 174 -12.61 -6.79 2.19
CA MET A 174 -11.13 -6.85 2.18
C MET A 174 -10.63 -7.64 0.97
N ASN A 175 -11.27 -8.75 0.61
CA ASN A 175 -10.90 -9.56 -0.56
C ASN A 175 -11.24 -8.86 -1.87
N GLU A 176 -12.36 -8.15 -1.97
CA GLU A 176 -12.68 -7.28 -3.10
C GLU A 176 -11.62 -6.20 -3.28
N LYS A 177 -11.19 -5.57 -2.18
CA LYS A 177 -10.11 -4.58 -2.22
C LYS A 177 -8.79 -5.21 -2.65
N ALA A 178 -8.45 -6.39 -2.16
CA ALA A 178 -7.27 -7.13 -2.60
C ALA A 178 -7.30 -7.41 -4.11
N ALA A 179 -8.45 -7.80 -4.65
CA ALA A 179 -8.64 -8.02 -6.09
C ALA A 179 -8.46 -6.72 -6.90
N VAL A 180 -9.03 -5.60 -6.44
CA VAL A 180 -8.86 -4.27 -7.07
C VAL A 180 -7.40 -3.83 -7.08
N LEU A 181 -6.63 -4.16 -6.04
CA LEU A 181 -5.19 -3.90 -5.94
C LEU A 181 -4.33 -4.90 -6.73
N GLY A 182 -4.93 -5.91 -7.36
CA GLY A 182 -4.22 -6.93 -8.13
C GLY A 182 -3.47 -7.97 -7.28
N LEU A 183 -3.82 -8.13 -6.01
CA LEU A 183 -3.18 -9.05 -5.07
C LEU A 183 -3.69 -10.48 -5.26
N LYS A 184 -3.21 -11.17 -6.28
CA LYS A 184 -3.73 -12.48 -6.75
C LYS A 184 -3.60 -13.62 -5.74
N ASN A 185 -2.65 -13.55 -4.81
CA ASN A 185 -2.33 -14.59 -3.85
C ASN A 185 -2.72 -14.22 -2.41
N THR A 186 -3.48 -13.13 -2.23
CA THR A 186 -3.90 -12.61 -0.93
C THR A 186 -5.34 -13.02 -0.64
N HIS A 187 -5.59 -13.49 0.58
CA HIS A 187 -6.94 -13.83 1.05
C HIS A 187 -7.08 -13.48 2.53
N TYR A 188 -8.18 -12.83 2.87
CA TYR A 188 -8.55 -12.42 4.23
C TYR A 188 -9.79 -13.19 4.68
N ALA A 189 -9.73 -13.75 5.89
CA ALA A 189 -10.84 -14.43 6.56
C ALA A 189 -11.45 -13.57 7.69
N ASN A 190 -10.67 -12.60 8.21
CA ASN A 190 -11.08 -11.69 9.29
C ASN A 190 -10.30 -10.36 9.18
N PRO A 191 -10.74 -9.32 9.93
CA PRO A 191 -10.10 -8.02 9.95
C PRO A 191 -8.78 -7.96 10.70
#